data_140870f7c74440eec617915ccb852b48
#
_entry.id   140870f7c74440eec617915ccb852b48
#
_cell.length_a   1.000
_cell.length_b   1.000
_cell.length_c   1.000
_cell.angle_alpha   90.00
_cell.angle_beta   90.00
_cell.angle_gamma   90.00
#
_symmetry.space_group_name_H-M   'P 1'
#
loop_
_entity.id
_entity.type
_entity.pdbx_description
1 polymer ?
#
loop_
_entity_poly.entity_id
_entity_poly.type
_entity_poly.pdbx_seq_one_letter_code
_entity_poly.pdbx_strand_id
1 'polypeptide(L)'
;AGVERTGIRLALFITQRNMNCPDIIPTILSLAKKLDEMGLAYIHLAEADWDDAPAIPEVFRHALRQTYKGRVIVAGKYDAGRAERILNQGLADLVAFGRPFVANPDLPARYAAKLPLAELDSQSLFGGDARGYTDYGVYAG
;
A
#
# COMPACT_ATOMS: atom_id res chain seq x y z
N ALA A 1 14.97 -18.03 3.59
CA ALA A 1 15.18 -16.61 3.81
C ALA A 1 15.07 -16.35 5.31
N GLY A 2 15.91 -15.47 5.87
CA GLY A 2 15.82 -15.12 7.29
C GLY A 2 14.61 -14.19 7.55
N VAL A 3 14.19 -14.10 8.80
CA VAL A 3 13.05 -13.25 9.20
C VAL A 3 13.28 -11.78 8.84
N GLU A 4 14.52 -11.33 8.87
CA GLU A 4 14.95 -9.97 8.48
C GLU A 4 14.78 -9.65 7.00
N ARG A 5 14.42 -10.65 6.18
CA ARG A 5 14.09 -10.51 4.74
C ARG A 5 12.66 -10.92 4.42
N THR A 6 11.88 -11.18 5.45
CA THR A 6 10.49 -11.61 5.31
C THR A 6 9.57 -10.51 5.78
N GLY A 7 8.51 -10.26 5.05
CA GLY A 7 7.44 -9.34 5.42
C GLY A 7 6.08 -9.99 5.30
N ILE A 8 5.07 -9.34 5.85
CA ILE A 8 3.68 -9.78 5.77
C ILE A 8 2.79 -8.70 5.20
N ARG A 9 1.85 -9.08 4.35
CA ARG A 9 0.80 -8.18 3.87
C ARG A 9 -0.51 -8.50 4.58
N LEU A 10 -1.09 -7.48 5.19
CA LEU A 10 -2.32 -7.56 5.96
C LEU A 10 -3.37 -6.62 5.36
N ALA A 11 -4.59 -7.09 5.23
CA ALA A 11 -5.75 -6.29 4.87
C ALA A 11 -6.66 -6.17 6.09
N LEU A 12 -7.00 -4.93 6.48
CA LEU A 12 -7.73 -4.67 7.70
C LEU A 12 -9.24 -4.70 7.48
N PHE A 13 -9.71 -3.94 6.51
CA PHE A 13 -11.15 -3.75 6.29
C PHE A 13 -11.51 -4.27 4.90
N ILE A 14 -11.70 -5.59 4.80
CA ILE A 14 -12.24 -6.21 3.60
C ILE A 14 -13.70 -6.52 3.86
N THR A 15 -14.60 -5.85 3.14
CA THR A 15 -16.04 -6.08 3.22
C THR A 15 -16.51 -7.23 2.34
N GLN A 16 -15.71 -7.57 1.32
CA GLN A 16 -16.00 -8.68 0.42
C GLN A 16 -16.00 -10.03 1.17
N ARG A 17 -16.88 -10.94 0.76
CA ARG A 17 -17.00 -12.30 1.30
C ARG A 17 -17.38 -12.36 2.78
N ASN A 18 -18.14 -11.37 3.28
CA ASN A 18 -18.56 -11.31 4.69
C ASN A 18 -17.42 -11.32 5.71
N MET A 19 -16.24 -10.84 5.34
CA MET A 19 -15.08 -10.74 6.24
C MET A 19 -15.17 -9.49 7.12
N ASN A 20 -16.29 -9.26 7.77
CA ASN A 20 -16.42 -8.22 8.78
C ASN A 20 -15.93 -8.77 10.12
N CYS A 21 -14.80 -8.28 10.60
CA CYS A 21 -14.25 -8.65 11.90
C CYS A 21 -14.20 -7.41 12.80
N PRO A 22 -15.09 -7.27 13.80
CA PRO A 22 -15.11 -6.12 14.69
C PRO A 22 -13.81 -5.99 15.51
N ASP A 23 -13.14 -7.10 15.78
CA ASP A 23 -11.88 -7.14 16.56
C ASP A 23 -10.62 -7.08 15.67
N ILE A 24 -10.74 -6.66 14.42
CA ILE A 24 -9.60 -6.66 13.50
C ILE A 24 -8.46 -5.76 13.99
N ILE A 25 -8.77 -4.58 14.54
CA ILE A 25 -7.76 -3.63 15.03
C ILE A 25 -6.96 -4.23 16.20
N PRO A 26 -7.57 -4.67 17.31
CA PRO A 26 -6.82 -5.28 18.41
C PRO A 26 -6.09 -6.55 17.99
N THR A 27 -6.66 -7.34 17.07
CA THR A 27 -6.00 -8.53 16.52
C THR A 27 -4.72 -8.18 15.76
N ILE A 28 -4.78 -7.19 14.87
CA ILE A 28 -3.59 -6.75 14.12
C ILE A 28 -2.54 -6.13 15.03
N LEU A 29 -2.92 -5.35 16.04
CA LEU A 29 -1.95 -4.79 16.98
C LEU A 29 -1.27 -5.88 17.82
N SER A 30 -2.02 -6.90 18.26
CA SER A 30 -1.46 -8.06 18.94
C SER A 30 -0.49 -8.84 18.04
N LEU A 31 -0.86 -9.04 16.77
CA LEU A 31 0.00 -9.66 15.78
C LEU A 31 1.26 -8.81 15.54
N ALA A 32 1.12 -7.49 15.36
CA ALA A 32 2.22 -6.58 15.11
C ALA A 32 3.28 -6.64 16.22
N LYS A 33 2.85 -6.76 17.49
CA LYS A 33 3.75 -6.96 18.61
C LYS A 33 4.60 -8.23 18.47
N LYS A 34 3.96 -9.35 18.12
CA LYS A 34 4.68 -10.62 17.89
C LYS A 34 5.64 -10.55 16.71
N LEU A 35 5.25 -9.86 15.64
CA LEU A 35 6.09 -9.68 14.46
C LEU A 35 7.31 -8.78 14.75
N ASP A 36 7.15 -7.78 15.63
CA ASP A 36 8.24 -6.95 16.11
C ASP A 36 9.24 -7.77 16.94
N GLU A 37 8.75 -8.57 17.88
CA GLU A 37 9.55 -9.47 18.71
C GLU A 37 10.31 -10.51 17.86
N MET A 38 9.75 -10.93 16.73
CA MET A 38 10.40 -11.83 15.77
C MET A 38 11.43 -11.13 14.88
N GLY A 39 11.43 -9.81 14.81
CA GLY A 39 12.31 -9.04 13.93
C GLY A 39 11.92 -9.09 12.45
N LEU A 40 10.62 -9.14 12.15
CA LEU A 40 10.13 -9.16 10.77
C LEU A 40 10.50 -7.87 10.04
N ALA A 41 10.89 -7.97 8.77
CA ALA A 41 11.42 -6.84 8.01
C ALA A 41 10.38 -5.74 7.78
N TYR A 42 9.13 -6.11 7.45
CA TYR A 42 8.07 -5.13 7.22
C TYR A 42 6.65 -5.70 7.41
N ILE A 43 5.74 -4.79 7.72
CA ILE A 43 4.30 -5.01 7.59
C ILE A 43 3.80 -4.15 6.42
N HIS A 44 3.10 -4.77 5.48
CA HIS A 44 2.46 -4.09 4.36
C HIS A 44 0.94 -4.04 4.61
N LEU A 45 0.38 -2.86 4.80
CA LEU A 45 -1.05 -2.65 4.95
C LEU A 45 -1.69 -2.48 3.58
N ALA A 46 -2.57 -3.40 3.21
CA ALA A 46 -3.47 -3.24 2.08
C ALA A 46 -4.73 -2.53 2.58
N GLU A 47 -4.87 -1.26 2.22
CA GLU A 47 -6.05 -0.47 2.53
C GLU A 47 -7.11 -0.77 1.47
N ALA A 48 -8.23 -1.31 1.87
CA ALA A 48 -9.28 -1.75 0.96
C ALA A 48 -10.19 -0.58 0.55
N ASP A 49 -9.61 0.49 0.09
CA ASP A 49 -10.33 1.71 -0.31
C ASP A 49 -10.77 1.71 -1.79
N TRP A 50 -10.76 0.54 -2.44
CA TRP A 50 -11.34 0.33 -3.78
C TRP A 50 -12.77 -0.21 -3.76
N ASP A 51 -13.25 -0.64 -2.61
CA ASP A 51 -14.61 -1.03 -2.32
C ASP A 51 -15.21 -0.11 -1.24
N ASP A 52 -16.32 -0.48 -0.63
CA ASP A 52 -16.99 0.30 0.41
C ASP A 52 -16.35 0.15 1.80
N ALA A 53 -15.14 -0.38 1.89
CA ALA A 53 -14.46 -0.55 3.16
C ALA A 53 -14.16 0.81 3.82
N PRO A 54 -14.31 0.91 5.13
CA PRO A 54 -14.00 2.13 5.84
C PRO A 54 -12.51 2.44 5.79
N ALA A 55 -12.18 3.73 5.80
CA ALA A 55 -10.79 4.17 5.89
C ALA A 55 -10.14 3.69 7.19
N ILE A 56 -8.86 3.37 7.12
CA ILE A 56 -8.09 3.00 8.31
C ILE A 56 -8.02 4.19 9.28
N PRO A 57 -8.48 4.03 10.53
CA PRO A 57 -8.44 5.10 11.53
C PRO A 57 -7.00 5.57 11.81
N GLU A 58 -6.80 6.86 11.95
CA GLU A 58 -5.49 7.43 12.24
C GLU A 58 -4.95 6.95 13.60
N VAL A 59 -5.82 6.81 14.59
CA VAL A 59 -5.45 6.27 15.90
C VAL A 59 -4.84 4.87 15.80
N PHE A 60 -5.33 4.02 14.90
CA PHE A 60 -4.72 2.72 14.64
C PHE A 60 -3.32 2.86 14.04
N ARG A 61 -3.11 3.79 13.11
CA ARG A 61 -1.79 4.02 12.48
C ARG A 61 -0.74 4.42 13.52
N HIS A 62 -1.11 5.31 14.44
CA HIS A 62 -0.25 5.67 15.57
C HIS A 62 0.05 4.49 16.49
N ALA A 63 -0.98 3.70 16.86
CA ALA A 63 -0.81 2.52 17.69
C ALA A 63 0.08 1.47 17.02
N LEU A 64 -0.10 1.22 15.72
CA LEU A 64 0.76 0.31 14.96
C LEU A 64 2.21 0.79 14.97
N ARG A 65 2.46 2.08 14.71
CA ARG A 65 3.81 2.65 14.71
C ARG A 65 4.49 2.56 16.07
N GLN A 66 3.74 2.71 17.17
CA GLN A 66 4.26 2.54 18.51
C GLN A 66 4.59 1.08 18.82
N THR A 67 3.82 0.15 18.28
CA THR A 67 3.93 -1.29 18.55
C THR A 67 4.99 -1.97 17.69
N TYR A 68 5.10 -1.62 16.42
CA TYR A 68 6.00 -2.24 15.44
C TYR A 68 7.10 -1.26 15.01
N LYS A 69 8.36 -1.65 15.22
CA LYS A 69 9.56 -0.83 14.94
C LYS A 69 10.13 -1.06 13.54
N GLY A 70 9.73 -2.15 12.88
CA GLY A 70 10.10 -2.45 11.49
C GLY A 70 9.46 -1.49 10.49
N ARG A 71 9.66 -1.75 9.20
CA ARG A 71 9.12 -0.91 8.13
C ARG A 71 7.62 -1.14 7.94
N VAL A 72 6.88 -0.04 7.84
CA VAL A 72 5.46 -0.06 7.48
C VAL A 72 5.30 0.43 6.04
N ILE A 73 4.74 -0.44 5.19
CA ILE A 73 4.38 -0.13 3.81
C ILE A 73 2.87 0.03 3.76
N VAL A 74 2.37 1.03 3.05
CA VAL A 74 0.94 1.23 2.84
C VAL A 74 0.60 1.17 1.35
N ALA A 75 -0.55 0.61 1.01
CA ALA A 75 -1.08 0.55 -0.35
C ALA A 75 -2.59 0.79 -0.32
N GLY A 76 -3.06 1.56 -1.27
CA GLY A 76 -4.46 1.94 -1.43
C GLY A 76 -4.51 3.17 -2.30
N LYS A 77 -5.62 3.78 -2.60
CA LYS A 77 -5.76 4.93 -3.51
C LYS A 77 -4.87 6.15 -3.14
N TYR A 78 -3.56 5.92 -3.04
CA TYR A 78 -2.58 6.97 -2.80
C TYR A 78 -2.26 7.72 -4.09
N ASP A 79 -2.34 9.04 -4.03
CA ASP A 79 -1.68 9.98 -4.93
C ASP A 79 -0.37 10.50 -4.30
N ALA A 80 0.39 11.33 -5.03
CA ALA A 80 1.63 11.88 -4.54
C ALA A 80 1.45 12.69 -3.23
N GLY A 81 0.41 13.52 -3.15
CA GLY A 81 0.17 14.37 -1.98
C GLY A 81 -0.23 13.57 -0.74
N ARG A 82 -1.08 12.54 -0.89
CA ARG A 82 -1.45 11.64 0.21
C ARG A 82 -0.25 10.81 0.66
N ALA A 83 0.57 10.34 -0.28
CA ALA A 83 1.80 9.61 0.02
C ALA A 83 2.78 10.47 0.81
N GLU A 84 3.04 11.69 0.36
CA GLU A 84 3.92 12.63 1.04
C GLU A 84 3.45 12.93 2.47
N ARG A 85 2.16 13.16 2.66
CA ARG A 85 1.60 13.43 4.01
C ARG A 85 1.83 12.27 4.97
N ILE A 86 1.52 11.03 4.59
CA ILE A 86 1.65 9.88 5.49
C ILE A 86 3.11 9.57 5.84
N LEU A 87 4.03 9.78 4.89
CA LEU A 87 5.47 9.65 5.12
C LEU A 87 5.98 10.74 6.06
N ASN A 88 5.60 11.99 5.85
CA ASN A 88 6.00 13.13 6.70
C ASN A 88 5.44 13.01 8.13
N GLN A 89 4.28 12.39 8.31
CA GLN A 89 3.72 12.08 9.63
C GLN A 89 4.44 10.92 10.34
N GLY A 90 5.34 10.22 9.65
CA GLY A 90 6.03 9.04 10.20
C GLY A 90 5.11 7.83 10.40
N LEU A 91 3.90 7.83 9.79
CA LEU A 91 2.92 6.75 9.94
C LEU A 91 3.13 5.61 8.94
N ALA A 92 3.97 5.81 7.94
CA ALA A 92 4.49 4.82 7.03
C ALA A 92 5.94 5.13 6.64
N ASP A 93 6.68 4.13 6.20
CA ASP A 93 8.03 4.28 5.67
C ASP A 93 8.04 4.24 4.14
N LEU A 94 7.08 3.55 3.54
CA LEU A 94 6.97 3.36 2.09
C LEU A 94 5.51 3.38 1.67
N VAL A 95 5.26 3.83 0.44
CA VAL A 95 3.95 3.76 -0.20
C VAL A 95 4.06 2.91 -1.46
N ALA A 96 3.20 1.90 -1.58
CA ALA A 96 3.12 1.06 -2.76
C ALA A 96 2.00 1.57 -3.68
N PHE A 97 2.38 1.80 -4.94
CA PHE A 97 1.45 2.19 -6.00
C PHE A 97 1.19 1.00 -6.92
N GLY A 98 -0.06 0.64 -7.14
CA GLY A 98 -0.45 -0.39 -8.09
C GLY A 98 -0.81 0.21 -9.45
N ARG A 99 -2.08 0.51 -9.66
CA ARG A 99 -2.63 1.00 -10.93
C ARG A 99 -1.88 2.18 -11.55
N PRO A 100 -1.51 3.23 -10.79
CA PRO A 100 -0.71 4.31 -11.37
C PRO A 100 0.64 3.83 -11.92
N PHE A 101 1.26 2.84 -11.29
CA PHE A 101 2.56 2.32 -11.72
C PHE A 101 2.45 1.43 -12.96
N VAL A 102 1.32 0.74 -13.15
CA VAL A 102 1.07 -0.04 -14.37
C VAL A 102 1.08 0.88 -15.60
N ALA A 103 0.35 1.99 -15.55
CA ALA A 103 0.25 2.92 -16.67
C ALA A 103 1.44 3.89 -16.81
N ASN A 104 2.29 3.99 -15.80
CA ASN A 104 3.41 4.92 -15.78
C ASN A 104 4.67 4.22 -15.25
N PRO A 105 5.45 3.57 -16.11
CA PRO A 105 6.67 2.87 -15.68
C PRO A 105 7.71 3.79 -15.04
N ASP A 106 7.63 5.09 -15.31
CA ASP A 106 8.43 6.17 -14.76
C ASP A 106 7.72 6.97 -13.65
N LEU A 107 6.73 6.38 -12.97
CA LEU A 107 5.88 7.04 -11.97
C LEU A 107 6.65 7.89 -10.94
N PRO A 108 7.76 7.43 -10.35
CA PRO A 108 8.51 8.25 -9.39
C PRO A 108 9.04 9.54 -10.02
N ALA A 109 9.54 9.47 -11.26
CA ALA A 109 10.03 10.65 -11.98
C ALA A 109 8.89 11.62 -12.30
N ARG A 110 7.73 11.10 -12.73
CA ARG A 110 6.54 11.93 -12.98
C ARG A 110 6.07 12.64 -11.71
N TYR A 111 6.03 11.96 -10.59
CA TYR A 111 5.65 12.60 -9.32
C TYR A 111 6.65 13.67 -8.88
N ALA A 112 7.95 13.38 -8.97
CA ALA A 112 9.00 14.34 -8.62
C ALA A 112 8.96 15.61 -9.48
N ALA A 113 8.70 15.47 -10.78
CA ALA A 113 8.64 16.56 -11.74
C ALA A 113 7.22 17.15 -11.92
N LYS A 114 6.21 16.65 -11.18
CA LYS A 114 4.79 17.03 -11.28
C LYS A 114 4.24 16.91 -12.71
N LEU A 115 4.66 15.88 -13.43
CA LEU A 115 4.22 15.59 -14.79
C LEU A 115 2.84 14.90 -14.79
N PRO A 116 2.09 14.99 -15.89
CA PRO A 116 0.80 14.32 -16.01
C PRO A 116 0.98 12.79 -16.01
N LEU A 117 0.03 12.09 -15.42
CA LEU A 117 -0.01 10.64 -15.47
C LEU A 117 -0.76 10.16 -16.73
N ALA A 118 -0.29 9.07 -17.32
CA ALA A 118 -1.04 8.35 -18.33
C ALA A 118 -2.25 7.65 -17.70
N GLU A 119 -3.34 7.59 -18.44
CA GLU A 119 -4.53 6.87 -18.02
C GLU A 119 -4.34 5.36 -18.14
N LEU A 120 -4.87 4.64 -17.17
CA LEU A 120 -4.85 3.18 -17.16
C LEU A 120 -6.00 2.63 -18.04
N ASP A 121 -5.67 1.78 -18.99
CA ASP A 121 -6.68 0.95 -19.65
C ASP A 121 -7.12 -0.18 -18.70
N SER A 122 -8.28 -0.01 -18.08
CA SER A 122 -8.82 -0.99 -17.13
C SER A 122 -9.16 -2.34 -17.76
N GLN A 123 -9.35 -2.40 -19.07
CA GLN A 123 -9.66 -3.65 -19.79
C GLN A 123 -8.42 -4.53 -19.96
N SER A 124 -7.23 -3.93 -19.98
CA SER A 124 -5.96 -4.64 -20.10
C SER A 124 -5.25 -4.89 -18.76
N LEU A 125 -5.87 -4.51 -17.63
CA LEU A 125 -5.24 -4.58 -16.29
C LEU A 125 -4.96 -6.02 -15.84
N PHE A 126 -5.80 -6.98 -16.19
CA PHE A 126 -5.68 -8.37 -15.80
C PHE A 126 -5.89 -9.31 -16.98
N GLY A 127 -4.93 -10.21 -17.20
CA GLY A 127 -4.96 -11.16 -18.31
C GLY A 127 -4.65 -10.49 -19.64
N GLY A 128 -4.19 -11.26 -20.57
CA GLY A 128 -3.82 -10.77 -21.89
C GLY A 128 -2.37 -11.06 -22.25
N ASP A 129 -1.89 -10.30 -23.21
CA ASP A 129 -0.52 -10.41 -23.75
C ASP A 129 0.35 -9.21 -23.37
N ALA A 130 1.15 -8.70 -24.28
CA ALA A 130 1.98 -7.53 -24.06
C ALA A 130 1.17 -6.23 -23.85
N ARG A 131 -0.06 -6.16 -24.37
CA ARG A 131 -0.93 -5.00 -24.24
C ARG A 131 -1.29 -4.76 -22.77
N GLY A 132 -1.05 -3.55 -22.30
CA GLY A 132 -1.29 -3.17 -20.91
C GLY A 132 -0.21 -3.63 -19.92
N TYR A 133 0.83 -4.37 -20.41
CA TYR A 133 1.93 -4.84 -19.58
C TYR A 133 3.27 -4.20 -19.95
N THR A 134 3.56 -4.05 -21.23
CA THR A 134 4.87 -3.62 -21.72
C THR A 134 4.80 -2.47 -22.71
N ASP A 135 3.63 -1.97 -23.03
CA ASP A 135 3.35 -0.97 -24.05
C ASP A 135 3.11 0.45 -23.52
N TYR A 136 3.04 0.61 -22.19
CA TYR A 136 3.02 1.95 -21.59
C TYR A 136 4.38 2.61 -21.70
N GLY A 137 4.40 3.82 -22.30
CA GLY A 137 5.61 4.60 -22.49
C GLY A 137 6.00 5.46 -21.28
N VAL A 138 7.29 5.80 -21.23
CA VAL A 138 7.78 6.87 -20.37
C VAL A 138 7.31 8.23 -20.90
N TYR A 139 7.30 9.24 -20.06
CA TYR A 139 6.95 10.61 -20.48
C TYR A 139 8.01 11.15 -21.44
N ALA A 140 7.58 11.52 -22.62
CA ALA A 140 8.48 11.98 -23.70
C ALA A 140 8.69 13.51 -23.77
N GLY A 141 8.08 14.28 -22.85
CA GLY A 141 8.18 15.74 -22.84
C GLY A 141 7.16 16.40 -23.75
#